data_e27a332cae5724cf32fffe44f1668f86
#
_entry.id   e27a332cae5724cf32fffe44f1668f86
#
_cell.length_a   1.000
_cell.length_b   1.000
_cell.length_c   1.000
_cell.angle_alpha   90.00
_cell.angle_beta   90.00
_cell.angle_gamma   90.00
#
_symmetry.space_group_name_H-M   'P 1'
#
loop_
_entity.id
_entity.type
_entity.pdbx_description
1 polymer ?
#
loop_
_entity_poly.entity_id
_entity_poly.type
_entity_poly.pdbx_seq_one_letter_code
_entity_poly.pdbx_strand_id
1 'polypeptide(L)'
;MTPKLSILIVARNEEVRLPDCLASAAFADEIVVVLDRTTDASAALARRAGAKVLEGAWELEGDRRNAGIAACTGDWILELDADERVDGALAAEIRRVIGTSSFAWHQVPVDNYVGDRLLRYGWAGSFGTTSVPRLFQRGAKRWRAQRVHPGLDWVGKQGPPIKTGALVHLVDRDISDMLRRLDKYSSAKAADLIASGDIGTLHAN
;
A
#
# COMPACT_ATOMS: atom_id res chain seq x y z
N MET A 1 21.27 -11.21 15.57
CA MET A 1 20.53 -9.94 15.77
C MET A 1 19.15 -10.12 15.16
N THR A 2 18.11 -9.61 15.79
CA THR A 2 16.76 -9.62 15.19
C THR A 2 16.71 -8.61 14.05
N PRO A 3 16.25 -8.99 12.85
CA PRO A 3 16.15 -8.08 11.72
C PRO A 3 15.25 -6.88 12.03
N LYS A 4 15.65 -5.69 11.59
CA LYS A 4 14.87 -4.47 11.76
C LYS A 4 13.81 -4.33 10.67
N LEU A 5 12.63 -3.88 11.07
CA LEU A 5 11.49 -3.62 10.18
C LEU A 5 11.26 -2.12 10.05
N SER A 6 11.29 -1.60 8.82
CA SER A 6 10.72 -0.30 8.48
C SER A 6 9.30 -0.48 7.95
N ILE A 7 8.37 0.37 8.38
CA ILE A 7 7.07 0.51 7.72
C ILE A 7 7.10 1.78 6.88
N LEU A 8 6.83 1.62 5.58
CA LEU A 8 6.71 2.72 4.62
C LEU A 8 5.24 3.02 4.37
N ILE A 9 4.80 4.23 4.70
CA ILE A 9 3.45 4.72 4.42
C ILE A 9 3.53 5.79 3.35
N VAL A 10 2.73 5.67 2.28
CA VAL A 10 2.63 6.68 1.24
C VAL A 10 1.25 7.31 1.28
N ALA A 11 1.18 8.64 1.38
CA ALA A 11 -0.07 9.36 1.58
C ALA A 11 -0.12 10.69 0.82
N ARG A 12 -1.35 11.18 0.61
CA ARG A 12 -1.64 12.53 0.12
C ARG A 12 -2.96 13.00 0.71
N ASN A 13 -2.91 13.98 1.61
CA ASN A 13 -4.10 14.54 2.28
C ASN A 13 -4.93 13.45 2.99
N GLU A 14 -4.30 12.76 3.95
CA GLU A 14 -4.88 11.63 4.69
C GLU A 14 -4.97 11.91 6.21
N GLU A 15 -5.15 13.17 6.60
CA GLU A 15 -5.20 13.56 8.02
C GLU A 15 -6.22 12.78 8.85
N VAL A 16 -7.30 12.30 8.22
CA VAL A 16 -8.36 11.53 8.88
C VAL A 16 -7.97 10.06 9.09
N ARG A 17 -7.28 9.44 8.11
CA ARG A 17 -6.98 8.00 8.12
C ARG A 17 -5.59 7.68 8.67
N LEU A 18 -4.65 8.60 8.47
CA LEU A 18 -3.24 8.42 8.84
C LEU A 18 -3.00 8.12 10.33
N PRO A 19 -3.71 8.73 11.30
CA PRO A 19 -3.48 8.43 12.72
C PRO A 19 -3.66 6.95 13.09
N ASP A 20 -4.72 6.30 12.62
CA ASP A 20 -4.96 4.89 12.89
C ASP A 20 -3.97 3.99 12.14
N CYS A 21 -3.58 4.35 10.91
CA CYS A 21 -2.52 3.66 10.19
C CYS A 21 -1.21 3.67 10.97
N LEU A 22 -0.78 4.84 11.45
CA LEU A 22 0.41 5.01 12.28
C LEU A 22 0.32 4.21 13.58
N ALA A 23 -0.84 4.23 14.26
CA ALA A 23 -1.05 3.45 15.48
C ALA A 23 -0.88 1.94 15.21
N SER A 24 -1.42 1.42 14.10
CA SER A 24 -1.27 0.02 13.71
C SER A 24 0.17 -0.35 13.31
N ALA A 25 0.99 0.63 12.91
CA ALA A 25 2.38 0.46 12.51
C ALA A 25 3.37 0.52 13.70
N ALA A 26 2.91 0.80 14.93
CA ALA A 26 3.76 1.01 16.10
C ALA A 26 4.62 -0.20 16.51
N PHE A 27 4.37 -1.39 15.95
CA PHE A 27 5.19 -2.57 16.16
C PHE A 27 6.51 -2.57 15.37
N ALA A 28 6.70 -1.62 14.43
CA ALA A 28 7.92 -1.49 13.64
C ALA A 28 9.08 -0.85 14.41
N ASP A 29 10.31 -1.02 13.91
CA ASP A 29 11.50 -0.34 14.45
C ASP A 29 11.64 1.07 13.87
N GLU A 30 11.05 1.31 12.70
CA GLU A 30 11.06 2.58 11.99
C GLU A 30 9.76 2.77 11.22
N ILE A 31 9.22 3.99 11.23
CA ILE A 31 8.11 4.39 10.36
C ILE A 31 8.59 5.52 9.46
N VAL A 32 8.45 5.35 8.15
CA VAL A 32 8.73 6.36 7.12
C VAL A 32 7.42 6.73 6.45
N VAL A 33 7.08 8.03 6.42
CA VAL A 33 5.89 8.54 5.77
C VAL A 33 6.29 9.43 4.61
N VAL A 34 5.85 9.08 3.41
CA VAL A 34 6.04 9.90 2.20
C VAL A 34 4.75 10.65 1.90
N LEU A 35 4.84 11.97 1.85
CA LEU A 35 3.73 12.88 1.62
C LEU A 35 3.90 13.59 0.27
N ASP A 36 3.05 13.23 -0.71
CA ASP A 36 3.08 13.82 -2.04
C ASP A 36 2.10 14.99 -2.15
N ARG A 37 2.60 16.22 -2.33
CA ARG A 37 1.78 17.43 -2.50
C ARG A 37 0.70 17.55 -1.41
N THR A 38 1.05 17.20 -0.17
CA THR A 38 0.13 17.22 0.97
C THR A 38 -0.01 18.63 1.53
N THR A 39 -1.24 19.05 1.80
CA THR A 39 -1.56 20.42 2.27
C THR A 39 -2.36 20.43 3.57
N ASP A 40 -2.79 19.26 4.07
CA ASP A 40 -3.53 19.08 5.31
C ASP A 40 -2.61 18.82 6.52
N ALA A 41 -3.17 18.38 7.65
CA ALA A 41 -2.42 18.13 8.87
C ALA A 41 -1.59 16.82 8.85
N SER A 42 -1.58 16.03 7.76
CA SER A 42 -0.89 14.72 7.70
C SER A 42 0.58 14.80 8.11
N ALA A 43 1.32 15.83 7.68
CA ALA A 43 2.74 16.01 8.04
C ALA A 43 2.95 16.21 9.56
N ALA A 44 2.12 17.04 10.18
CA ALA A 44 2.18 17.28 11.61
C ALA A 44 1.80 16.03 12.42
N LEU A 45 0.81 15.27 11.96
CA LEU A 45 0.36 14.01 12.57
C LEU A 45 1.48 12.95 12.51
N ALA A 46 2.09 12.75 11.34
CA ALA A 46 3.18 11.80 11.17
C ALA A 46 4.40 12.13 12.07
N ARG A 47 4.82 13.40 12.11
CA ARG A 47 5.93 13.84 12.99
C ARG A 47 5.62 13.63 14.47
N ARG A 48 4.39 13.92 14.92
CA ARG A 48 3.96 13.67 16.31
C ARG A 48 3.99 12.19 16.68
N ALA A 49 3.73 11.31 15.73
CA ALA A 49 3.84 9.86 15.92
C ALA A 49 5.29 9.34 15.87
N GLY A 50 6.29 10.22 15.73
CA GLY A 50 7.70 9.85 15.67
C GLY A 50 8.16 9.30 14.32
N ALA A 51 7.35 9.42 13.28
CA ALA A 51 7.71 8.97 11.95
C ALA A 51 8.72 9.92 11.27
N LYS A 52 9.62 9.33 10.47
CA LYS A 52 10.45 10.07 9.53
C LYS A 52 9.58 10.52 8.36
N VAL A 53 9.45 11.81 8.14
CA VAL A 53 8.58 12.38 7.10
C VAL A 53 9.39 12.84 5.90
N LEU A 54 9.01 12.40 4.72
CA LEU A 54 9.54 12.80 3.42
C LEU A 54 8.44 13.55 2.67
N GLU A 55 8.59 14.85 2.49
CA GLU A 55 7.65 15.67 1.73
C GLU A 55 8.21 15.98 0.34
N GLY A 56 7.35 15.95 -0.68
CA GLY A 56 7.77 16.24 -2.04
C GLY A 56 6.62 16.32 -3.03
N ALA A 57 6.99 16.42 -4.31
CA ALA A 57 6.08 16.41 -5.43
C ALA A 57 6.65 15.47 -6.50
N TRP A 58 5.99 14.34 -6.71
CA TRP A 58 6.40 13.34 -7.70
C TRP A 58 5.39 13.25 -8.84
N GLU A 59 5.90 13.17 -10.07
CA GLU A 59 5.06 12.99 -11.25
C GLU A 59 4.57 11.55 -11.39
N LEU A 60 5.37 10.58 -10.93
CA LEU A 60 5.07 9.17 -11.05
C LEU A 60 4.92 8.53 -9.67
N GLU A 61 3.93 7.65 -9.54
CA GLU A 61 3.71 6.89 -8.32
C GLU A 61 4.93 6.03 -7.94
N GLY A 62 5.57 5.41 -8.94
CA GLY A 62 6.76 4.60 -8.74
C GLY A 62 7.91 5.37 -8.11
N ASP A 63 8.16 6.60 -8.57
CA ASP A 63 9.24 7.43 -8.03
C ASP A 63 9.00 7.84 -6.59
N ARG A 64 7.75 8.19 -6.25
CA ARG A 64 7.33 8.49 -4.89
C ARG A 64 7.56 7.30 -3.94
N ARG A 65 7.15 6.09 -4.35
CA ARG A 65 7.35 4.87 -3.57
C ARG A 65 8.83 4.51 -3.45
N ASN A 66 9.61 4.64 -4.54
CA ASN A 66 11.06 4.40 -4.52
C ASN A 66 11.81 5.38 -3.60
N ALA A 67 11.41 6.65 -3.56
CA ALA A 67 11.97 7.62 -2.62
C ALA A 67 11.73 7.18 -1.16
N GLY A 68 10.54 6.67 -0.85
CA GLY A 68 10.23 6.10 0.45
C GLY A 68 11.05 4.85 0.78
N ILE A 69 11.15 3.90 -0.16
CA ILE A 69 11.98 2.70 -0.01
C ILE A 69 13.44 3.07 0.29
N ALA A 70 13.99 4.05 -0.44
CA ALA A 70 15.35 4.52 -0.23
C ALA A 70 15.57 5.21 1.13
N ALA A 71 14.52 5.79 1.70
CA ALA A 71 14.56 6.44 3.02
C ALA A 71 14.48 5.45 4.20
N CYS A 72 14.04 4.21 3.97
CA CYS A 72 13.96 3.14 4.97
C CYS A 72 15.35 2.60 5.31
N THR A 73 15.60 2.37 6.60
CA THR A 73 16.90 1.87 7.11
C THR A 73 16.84 0.41 7.60
N GLY A 74 15.65 -0.15 7.81
CA GLY A 74 15.45 -1.53 8.24
C GLY A 74 15.93 -2.57 7.24
N ASP A 75 16.17 -3.78 7.71
CA ASP A 75 16.54 -4.93 6.86
C ASP A 75 15.35 -5.39 6.01
N TRP A 76 14.14 -5.21 6.55
CA TRP A 76 12.88 -5.50 5.90
C TRP A 76 12.01 -4.25 5.84
N ILE A 77 11.18 -4.17 4.81
CA ILE A 77 10.23 -3.08 4.58
C ILE A 77 8.85 -3.69 4.41
N LEU A 78 7.86 -3.13 5.13
CA LEU A 78 6.44 -3.34 4.88
C LEU A 78 5.87 -2.05 4.29
N GLU A 79 5.31 -2.11 3.08
CA GLU A 79 4.57 -0.98 2.50
C GLU A 79 3.12 -1.00 2.95
N LEU A 80 2.59 0.16 3.34
CA LEU A 80 1.18 0.41 3.65
C LEU A 80 0.66 1.62 2.87
N ASP A 81 -0.62 1.59 2.55
CA ASP A 81 -1.36 2.79 2.17
C ASP A 81 -2.04 3.39 3.44
N ALA A 82 -2.34 4.69 3.44
CA ALA A 82 -2.84 5.36 4.64
C ALA A 82 -4.24 4.86 5.09
N ASP A 83 -4.97 4.20 4.19
CA ASP A 83 -6.26 3.55 4.45
C ASP A 83 -6.14 2.08 4.87
N GLU A 84 -4.91 1.59 5.08
CA GLU A 84 -4.64 0.24 5.55
C GLU A 84 -4.24 0.23 7.03
N ARG A 85 -4.54 -0.88 7.72
CA ARG A 85 -4.17 -1.16 9.11
C ARG A 85 -3.58 -2.56 9.20
N VAL A 86 -2.55 -2.71 10.01
CA VAL A 86 -2.00 -4.02 10.35
C VAL A 86 -2.74 -4.56 11.58
N ASP A 87 -3.41 -5.70 11.47
CA ASP A 87 -3.98 -6.35 12.65
C ASP A 87 -2.89 -6.97 13.54
N GLY A 88 -3.22 -7.24 14.81
CA GLY A 88 -2.26 -7.76 15.78
C GLY A 88 -1.71 -9.15 15.41
N ALA A 89 -2.50 -9.99 14.75
CA ALA A 89 -2.08 -11.31 14.30
C ALA A 89 -1.09 -11.22 13.14
N LEU A 90 -1.34 -10.31 12.19
CA LEU A 90 -0.42 -10.02 11.09
C LEU A 90 0.89 -9.41 11.60
N ALA A 91 0.83 -8.48 12.57
CA ALA A 91 2.01 -7.86 13.16
C ALA A 91 2.94 -8.91 13.77
N ALA A 92 2.41 -9.84 14.57
CA ALA A 92 3.15 -10.93 15.17
C ALA A 92 3.74 -11.88 14.10
N GLU A 93 2.97 -12.21 13.08
CA GLU A 93 3.41 -13.09 11.99
C GLU A 93 4.50 -12.44 11.14
N ILE A 94 4.41 -11.15 10.84
CA ILE A 94 5.47 -10.40 10.13
C ILE A 94 6.78 -10.47 10.94
N ARG A 95 6.74 -10.22 12.25
CA ARG A 95 7.92 -10.33 13.11
C ARG A 95 8.53 -11.72 13.11
N ARG A 96 7.70 -12.76 13.11
CA ARG A 96 8.16 -14.14 13.00
C ARG A 96 8.82 -14.42 11.64
N VAL A 97 8.16 -14.00 10.55
CA VAL A 97 8.64 -14.23 9.17
C VAL A 97 9.98 -13.54 8.94
N ILE A 98 10.12 -12.26 9.28
CA ILE A 98 11.39 -11.54 9.06
C ILE A 98 12.54 -12.14 9.86
N GLY A 99 12.26 -12.77 11.02
CA GLY A 99 13.27 -13.42 11.84
C GLY A 99 13.77 -14.77 11.31
N THR A 100 13.03 -15.42 10.40
CA THR A 100 13.30 -16.80 9.97
C THR A 100 13.35 -17.00 8.46
N SER A 101 12.86 -16.03 7.67
CA SER A 101 12.75 -16.18 6.21
C SER A 101 14.09 -16.09 5.51
N SER A 102 14.34 -17.04 4.60
CA SER A 102 15.45 -17.02 3.63
C SER A 102 15.05 -16.43 2.27
N PHE A 103 13.80 -15.98 2.12
CA PHE A 103 13.26 -15.43 0.90
C PHE A 103 13.35 -13.90 0.89
N ALA A 104 13.33 -13.30 -0.30
CA ALA A 104 13.51 -11.87 -0.45
C ALA A 104 12.20 -11.08 -0.23
N TRP A 105 11.04 -11.69 -0.46
CA TRP A 105 9.75 -11.01 -0.32
C TRP A 105 8.58 -11.99 -0.15
N HIS A 106 7.47 -11.49 0.41
CA HIS A 106 6.27 -12.25 0.70
C HIS A 106 5.01 -11.49 0.28
N GLN A 107 4.00 -12.25 -0.12
CA GLN A 107 2.63 -11.76 -0.26
C GLN A 107 2.00 -11.59 1.13
N VAL A 108 1.29 -10.49 1.31
CA VAL A 108 0.57 -10.16 2.54
C VAL A 108 -0.93 -10.20 2.23
N PRO A 109 -1.74 -10.94 3.00
CA PRO A 109 -3.19 -10.96 2.82
C PRO A 109 -3.82 -9.60 3.04
N VAL A 110 -4.91 -9.32 2.31
CA VAL A 110 -5.69 -8.08 2.44
C VAL A 110 -7.15 -8.40 2.60
N ASP A 111 -7.76 -7.88 3.66
CA ASP A 111 -9.19 -7.90 3.91
C ASP A 111 -9.77 -6.52 3.57
N ASN A 112 -10.59 -6.45 2.52
CA ASN A 112 -11.18 -5.21 2.04
C ASN A 112 -12.51 -4.93 2.73
N TYR A 113 -12.69 -3.71 3.25
CA TYR A 113 -13.90 -3.28 3.94
C TYR A 113 -14.57 -2.10 3.25
N VAL A 114 -15.90 -2.10 3.23
CA VAL A 114 -16.73 -0.92 2.98
C VAL A 114 -17.55 -0.65 4.25
N GLY A 115 -17.28 0.45 4.91
CA GLY A 115 -17.72 0.64 6.29
C GLY A 115 -17.23 -0.52 7.16
N ASP A 116 -18.15 -1.16 7.88
CA ASP A 116 -17.86 -2.30 8.77
C ASP A 116 -17.99 -3.67 8.07
N ARG A 117 -18.27 -3.70 6.77
CA ARG A 117 -18.54 -4.94 6.04
C ARG A 117 -17.29 -5.42 5.28
N LEU A 118 -16.84 -6.63 5.66
CA LEU A 118 -15.80 -7.34 4.93
C LEU A 118 -16.33 -7.83 3.57
N LEU A 119 -15.63 -7.45 2.50
CA LEU A 119 -15.97 -7.81 1.13
C LEU A 119 -15.20 -9.04 0.68
N ARG A 120 -15.80 -10.22 0.83
CA ARG A 120 -15.18 -11.48 0.35
C ARG A 120 -15.78 -12.01 -0.95
N TYR A 121 -17.02 -11.63 -1.24
CA TYR A 121 -17.81 -12.20 -2.34
C TYR A 121 -18.57 -11.13 -3.12
N GLY A 122 -19.04 -11.50 -4.31
CA GLY A 122 -19.86 -10.66 -5.16
C GLY A 122 -19.07 -9.66 -6.00
N TRP A 123 -19.79 -8.72 -6.61
CA TRP A 123 -19.21 -7.72 -7.50
C TRP A 123 -18.10 -6.90 -6.84
N ALA A 124 -18.31 -6.49 -5.61
CA ALA A 124 -17.30 -5.73 -4.85
C ALA A 124 -16.07 -6.58 -4.48
N GLY A 125 -16.22 -7.89 -4.24
CA GLY A 125 -15.12 -8.82 -4.00
C GLY A 125 -14.25 -9.07 -5.24
N SER A 126 -14.79 -8.86 -6.45
CA SER A 126 -14.04 -9.00 -7.70
C SER A 126 -13.09 -7.83 -7.97
N PHE A 127 -13.27 -6.69 -7.29
CA PHE A 127 -12.41 -5.50 -7.42
C PHE A 127 -11.37 -5.38 -6.32
N GLY A 128 -11.44 -6.22 -5.28
CA GLY A 128 -10.49 -6.21 -4.16
C GLY A 128 -9.34 -7.19 -4.39
N THR A 129 -8.11 -6.71 -4.31
CA THR A 129 -6.94 -7.58 -4.24
C THR A 129 -6.94 -8.26 -2.87
N THR A 130 -6.83 -9.59 -2.85
CA THR A 130 -6.82 -10.39 -1.60
C THR A 130 -5.41 -10.66 -1.07
N SER A 131 -4.37 -10.30 -1.82
CA SER A 131 -2.99 -10.47 -1.43
C SER A 131 -2.08 -9.54 -2.23
N VAL A 132 -1.11 -8.92 -1.58
CA VAL A 132 -0.21 -7.92 -2.18
C VAL A 132 1.25 -8.17 -1.80
N PRO A 133 2.22 -7.93 -2.71
CA PRO A 133 3.65 -8.14 -2.43
C PRO A 133 4.22 -6.93 -1.65
N ARG A 134 3.91 -6.83 -0.36
CA ARG A 134 4.17 -5.66 0.48
C ARG A 134 5.29 -5.85 1.50
N LEU A 135 5.66 -7.10 1.86
CA LEU A 135 6.75 -7.40 2.79
C LEU A 135 7.99 -7.86 2.02
N PHE A 136 9.09 -7.12 2.10
CA PHE A 136 10.29 -7.42 1.32
C PHE A 136 11.58 -6.95 2.01
N GLN A 137 12.70 -7.63 1.70
CA GLN A 137 14.03 -7.21 2.12
C GLN A 137 14.42 -5.89 1.43
N ARG A 138 15.13 -5.04 2.13
CA ARG A 138 15.68 -3.80 1.57
C ARG A 138 16.54 -4.12 0.34
N GLY A 139 16.24 -3.46 -0.78
CA GLY A 139 16.89 -3.71 -2.08
C GLY A 139 16.21 -4.78 -2.95
N ALA A 140 15.20 -5.51 -2.44
CA ALA A 140 14.52 -6.56 -3.20
C ALA A 140 13.42 -6.04 -4.14
N LYS A 141 12.92 -4.82 -3.94
CA LYS A 141 11.79 -4.25 -4.69
C LYS A 141 12.14 -2.91 -5.28
N ARG A 142 11.72 -2.69 -6.54
CA ARG A 142 11.75 -1.40 -7.21
C ARG A 142 10.48 -1.20 -8.03
N TRP A 143 9.85 -0.05 -7.92
CA TRP A 143 8.76 0.37 -8.77
C TRP A 143 9.29 0.93 -10.09
N ARG A 144 8.65 0.57 -11.22
CA ARG A 144 9.00 1.10 -12.53
C ARG A 144 8.44 2.50 -12.73
N ALA A 145 9.10 3.28 -13.60
CA ALA A 145 8.66 4.63 -13.97
C ALA A 145 7.56 4.56 -15.04
N GLN A 146 6.31 4.26 -14.61
CA GLN A 146 5.12 4.20 -15.46
C GLN A 146 4.00 5.04 -14.84
N ARG A 147 3.19 5.71 -15.69
CA ARG A 147 2.10 6.57 -15.20
C ARG A 147 0.92 5.78 -14.62
N VAL A 148 0.56 4.68 -15.28
CA VAL A 148 -0.60 3.86 -14.91
C VAL A 148 -0.12 2.46 -14.55
N HIS A 149 -0.55 1.97 -13.37
CA HIS A 149 -0.20 0.64 -12.85
C HIS A 149 1.30 0.32 -12.97
N PRO A 150 2.17 1.06 -12.28
CA PRO A 150 3.60 0.86 -12.38
C PRO A 150 3.97 -0.59 -12.07
N GLY A 151 4.68 -1.23 -12.99
CA GLY A 151 5.20 -2.58 -12.79
C GLY A 151 6.24 -2.62 -11.67
N LEU A 152 6.57 -3.82 -11.22
CA LEU A 152 7.53 -4.06 -10.16
C LEU A 152 8.71 -4.86 -10.71
N ASP A 153 9.91 -4.47 -10.32
CA ASP A 153 11.12 -5.26 -10.50
C ASP A 153 11.49 -5.87 -9.15
N TRP A 154 11.78 -7.16 -9.17
CA TRP A 154 12.12 -7.94 -7.98
C TRP A 154 13.52 -8.53 -8.07
N VAL A 155 14.23 -8.49 -6.95
CA VAL A 155 15.50 -9.19 -6.75
C VAL A 155 15.29 -10.26 -5.69
N GLY A 156 15.77 -11.49 -5.99
CA GLY A 156 15.61 -12.63 -5.11
C GLY A 156 14.29 -13.37 -5.29
N LYS A 157 14.09 -14.41 -4.45
CA LYS A 157 12.96 -15.34 -4.58
C LYS A 157 11.79 -14.93 -3.69
N GLN A 158 10.58 -15.13 -4.22
CA GLN A 158 9.34 -15.05 -3.45
C GLN A 158 9.26 -16.20 -2.45
N GLY A 159 8.91 -15.88 -1.22
CA GLY A 159 8.55 -16.84 -0.19
C GLY A 159 7.07 -17.23 -0.21
N PRO A 160 6.69 -18.19 0.62
CA PRO A 160 5.29 -18.52 0.83
C PRO A 160 4.50 -17.26 1.25
N PRO A 161 3.22 -17.13 0.84
CA PRO A 161 2.39 -16.04 1.31
C PRO A 161 2.19 -16.14 2.83
N ILE A 162 2.07 -14.98 3.47
CA ILE A 162 1.68 -14.90 4.88
C ILE A 162 0.27 -15.46 5.02
N LYS A 163 0.01 -16.26 6.07
CA LYS A 163 -1.26 -16.96 6.26
C LYS A 163 -2.03 -16.51 7.50
N THR A 164 -1.37 -15.80 8.42
CA THR A 164 -1.95 -15.40 9.70
C THR A 164 -2.14 -13.89 9.73
N GLY A 165 -3.38 -13.45 9.97
CA GLY A 165 -3.77 -12.04 9.92
C GLY A 165 -3.88 -11.49 8.50
N ALA A 166 -4.30 -10.24 8.38
CA ALA A 166 -4.43 -9.53 7.12
C ALA A 166 -4.20 -8.01 7.30
N LEU A 167 -3.89 -7.33 6.22
CA LEU A 167 -4.06 -5.88 6.14
C LEU A 167 -5.56 -5.59 6.10
N VAL A 168 -6.07 -4.82 7.04
CA VAL A 168 -7.43 -4.29 7.03
C VAL A 168 -7.43 -3.07 6.13
N HIS A 169 -8.00 -3.19 4.95
CA HIS A 169 -8.06 -2.12 3.95
C HIS A 169 -9.45 -1.48 3.98
N LEU A 170 -9.52 -0.24 4.44
CA LEU A 170 -10.74 0.56 4.55
C LEU A 170 -11.00 1.27 3.21
N VAL A 171 -11.48 0.50 2.23
CA VAL A 171 -11.61 0.92 0.83
C VAL A 171 -12.49 2.15 0.70
N ASP A 172 -13.71 2.08 1.24
CA ASP A 172 -14.71 3.15 1.23
C ASP A 172 -15.47 3.19 2.56
N ARG A 173 -15.97 4.36 2.96
CA ARG A 173 -16.78 4.52 4.17
C ARG A 173 -18.17 3.93 4.01
N ASP A 174 -18.71 4.03 2.79
CA ASP A 174 -20.05 3.58 2.43
C ASP A 174 -20.18 3.31 0.93
N ILE A 175 -21.35 2.86 0.51
CA ILE A 175 -21.66 2.58 -0.90
C ILE A 175 -21.57 3.86 -1.76
N SER A 176 -21.90 5.02 -1.22
CA SER A 176 -21.84 6.29 -1.96
C SER A 176 -20.40 6.69 -2.28
N ASP A 177 -19.47 6.48 -1.34
CA ASP A 177 -18.03 6.66 -1.57
C ASP A 177 -17.53 5.69 -2.66
N MET A 178 -17.96 4.43 -2.58
CA MET A 178 -17.62 3.41 -3.57
C MET A 178 -18.08 3.79 -4.99
N LEU A 179 -19.30 4.31 -5.15
CA LEU A 179 -19.83 4.76 -6.44
C LEU A 179 -19.06 5.98 -6.97
N ARG A 180 -18.76 6.96 -6.11
CA ARG A 180 -17.95 8.13 -6.50
C ARG A 180 -16.55 7.73 -6.96
N ARG A 181 -15.94 6.79 -6.26
CA ARG A 181 -14.64 6.26 -6.63
C ARG A 181 -14.69 5.51 -7.96
N LEU A 182 -15.71 4.68 -8.17
CA LEU A 182 -15.91 3.96 -9.43
C LEU A 182 -16.08 4.94 -10.60
N ASP A 183 -16.88 5.98 -10.46
CA ASP A 183 -17.07 7.03 -11.47
C ASP A 183 -15.73 7.71 -11.80
N LYS A 184 -14.98 8.13 -10.78
CA LYS A 184 -13.67 8.75 -10.95
C LYS A 184 -12.68 7.87 -11.70
N TYR A 185 -12.58 6.59 -11.33
CA TYR A 185 -11.61 5.67 -11.96
C TYR A 185 -12.03 5.25 -13.36
N SER A 186 -13.33 5.03 -13.61
CA SER A 186 -13.82 4.69 -14.94
C SER A 186 -13.64 5.85 -15.92
N SER A 187 -13.91 7.07 -15.47
CA SER A 187 -13.67 8.29 -16.27
C SER A 187 -12.19 8.52 -16.59
N ALA A 188 -11.31 8.33 -15.59
CA ALA A 188 -9.86 8.44 -15.80
C ALA A 188 -9.35 7.37 -16.78
N LYS A 189 -9.80 6.12 -16.62
CA LYS A 189 -9.43 5.02 -17.52
C LYS A 189 -9.95 5.25 -18.94
N ALA A 190 -11.16 5.77 -19.09
CA ALA A 190 -11.71 6.13 -20.40
C ALA A 190 -10.87 7.22 -21.08
N ALA A 191 -10.45 8.25 -20.35
CA ALA A 191 -9.57 9.28 -20.85
C ALA A 191 -8.19 8.74 -21.29
N ASP A 192 -7.60 7.83 -20.52
CA ASP A 192 -6.34 7.17 -20.86
C ASP A 192 -6.46 6.30 -22.13
N LEU A 193 -7.55 5.55 -22.27
CA LEU A 193 -7.84 4.73 -23.47
C LEU A 193 -8.01 5.61 -24.71
N ILE A 194 -8.71 6.73 -24.59
CA ILE A 194 -8.87 7.69 -25.68
C ILE A 194 -7.51 8.28 -26.07
N ALA A 195 -6.70 8.68 -25.10
CA ALA A 195 -5.39 9.27 -25.33
C ALA A 195 -4.38 8.29 -25.94
N SER A 196 -4.47 7.01 -25.60
CA SER A 196 -3.59 5.95 -26.14
C SER A 196 -4.05 5.41 -27.50
N GLY A 197 -5.28 5.72 -27.92
CA GLY A 197 -5.88 5.13 -29.12
C GLY A 197 -6.23 3.65 -29.00
N ASP A 198 -6.03 3.05 -27.85
CA ASP A 198 -6.33 1.64 -27.55
C ASP A 198 -7.78 1.48 -27.10
N ILE A 199 -8.69 1.90 -27.94
CA ILE A 199 -10.12 1.63 -27.77
C ILE A 199 -10.32 0.19 -28.25
N GLY A 200 -10.22 -0.77 -27.31
CA GLY A 200 -10.39 -2.17 -27.60
C GLY A 200 -11.61 -2.43 -28.49
N THR A 201 -11.48 -3.31 -29.48
CA THR A 201 -12.58 -3.75 -30.34
C THR A 201 -13.73 -4.24 -29.48
N LEU A 202 -14.84 -3.51 -29.46
CA LEU A 202 -16.13 -3.98 -28.98
C LEU A 202 -16.52 -5.18 -29.84
N HIS A 203 -16.25 -6.39 -29.34
CA HIS A 203 -16.92 -7.57 -29.90
C HIS A 203 -18.39 -7.45 -29.49
N ALA A 204 -19.21 -7.04 -30.45
CA ALA A 204 -20.64 -7.21 -30.35
C ALA A 204 -20.95 -8.72 -30.32
N ASN A 205 -21.38 -9.21 -29.17
CA ASN A 205 -22.09 -10.50 -29.05
C ASN A 205 -23.59 -10.24 -29.11
#